data_0ccfc551c1962abc0671cb48b16d6f38
#
_entry.id   0ccfc551c1962abc0671cb48b16d6f38
#
_cell.length_a   1.000
_cell.length_b   1.000
_cell.length_c   1.000
_cell.angle_alpha   90.00
_cell.angle_beta   90.00
_cell.angle_gamma   90.00
#
_symmetry.space_group_name_H-M   'P 1'
#
loop_
_entity.id
_entity.type
_entity.pdbx_description
1 polymer ?
#
loop_
_entity_poly.entity_id
_entity_poly.type
_entity_poly.pdbx_seq_one_letter_code
_entity_poly.pdbx_strand_id
1 'polypeptide(L)'
;MIRTPRYVVHFCQFRKNCTEVMTSFNAAWRENVEFGYSVKTNRDPELILYASRNLGWKIEVVSPDEYNYVKGLGINDEAIILNGPCKIQLFQQFNDLPSIVNLDNYNEVNEFVRYFPKYKGLVGLRVNFDLESRCPGETTAGDEVSRFGIDADSPEFIECINLLVKAQIVNIGLHLHTSTKTRSLNVFTEIAHKAIELKKETNYAFRFIDIGGGFFGGQIVQGKPTMKQYAAAICAVLKTEYNPISTKLILEPGASVLATCVSYETRIVNKRSIRGERIFTVDGSLLHINPFMAERTQPFEILGADLAERPKINKQIVGGATCMENDRLANLVDYTELREGDVLSFEFAGAYTMGFNSHFILNPPQVFYLK
;
A
#
# COMPACT_ATOMS: atom_id res chain seq x y z
N MET A 1 -10.03 22.12 23.94
CA MET A 1 -10.82 20.89 23.73
C MET A 1 -10.38 20.30 22.40
N ILE A 2 -10.07 19.00 22.33
CA ILE A 2 -9.67 18.31 21.08
C ILE A 2 -10.86 18.35 20.12
N ARG A 3 -10.65 18.87 18.90
CA ARG A 3 -11.66 18.88 17.85
C ARG A 3 -11.67 17.49 17.15
N THR A 4 -12.80 16.84 17.11
CA THR A 4 -13.07 15.53 16.49
C THR A 4 -14.26 15.66 15.52
N PRO A 5 -14.46 14.72 14.59
CA PRO A 5 -13.55 13.62 14.26
C PRO A 5 -12.32 14.11 13.50
N ARG A 6 -11.17 13.43 13.67
CA ARG A 6 -9.93 13.79 12.99
C ARG A 6 -9.00 12.61 12.75
N TYR A 7 -8.14 12.70 11.74
CA TYR A 7 -6.95 11.88 11.62
C TYR A 7 -5.76 12.58 12.28
N VAL A 8 -4.89 11.80 12.88
CA VAL A 8 -3.62 12.28 13.46
C VAL A 8 -2.48 11.54 12.80
N VAL A 9 -1.66 12.25 12.04
CA VAL A 9 -0.48 11.72 11.37
C VAL A 9 0.73 11.85 12.29
N HIS A 10 1.38 10.72 12.61
CA HIS A 10 2.55 10.61 13.47
C HIS A 10 3.82 10.51 12.61
N PHE A 11 4.45 11.61 12.28
CA PHE A 11 5.65 11.64 11.42
C PHE A 11 6.83 10.84 11.97
N CYS A 12 7.02 10.80 13.29
CA CYS A 12 8.06 9.98 13.90
C CYS A 12 7.86 8.49 13.58
N GLN A 13 6.61 8.01 13.63
CA GLN A 13 6.31 6.62 13.30
C GLN A 13 6.49 6.36 11.80
N PHE A 14 6.05 7.28 10.94
CA PHE A 14 6.26 7.18 9.49
C PHE A 14 7.76 7.06 9.15
N ARG A 15 8.59 7.97 9.69
CA ARG A 15 10.04 7.93 9.50
C ARG A 15 10.66 6.61 9.96
N LYS A 16 10.26 6.14 11.14
CA LYS A 16 10.73 4.86 11.67
C LYS A 16 10.43 3.70 10.74
N ASN A 17 9.19 3.61 10.25
CA ASN A 17 8.77 2.57 9.33
C ASN A 17 9.54 2.61 8.01
N CYS A 18 9.69 3.80 7.41
CA CYS A 18 10.45 3.97 6.18
C CYS A 18 11.93 3.62 6.37
N THR A 19 12.54 4.05 7.48
CA THR A 19 13.94 3.76 7.80
C THR A 19 14.17 2.25 7.95
N GLU A 20 13.25 1.53 8.57
CA GLU A 20 13.33 0.07 8.72
C GLU A 20 13.35 -0.64 7.36
N VAL A 21 12.47 -0.24 6.44
CA VAL A 21 12.45 -0.77 5.07
C VAL A 21 13.76 -0.45 4.35
N MET A 22 14.17 0.82 4.35
CA MET A 22 15.39 1.27 3.67
C MET A 22 16.64 0.55 4.16
N THR A 23 16.85 0.51 5.47
CA THR A 23 18.04 -0.13 6.05
C THR A 23 18.07 -1.62 5.78
N SER A 24 16.93 -2.30 5.85
CA SER A 24 16.86 -3.74 5.62
C SER A 24 17.22 -4.12 4.19
N PHE A 25 16.64 -3.45 3.21
CA PHE A 25 16.85 -3.80 1.81
C PHE A 25 18.16 -3.23 1.24
N ASN A 26 18.57 -2.03 1.62
CA ASN A 26 19.88 -1.48 1.21
C ASN A 26 21.03 -2.39 1.68
N ALA A 27 21.02 -2.84 2.92
CA ALA A 27 22.02 -3.79 3.42
C ALA A 27 21.99 -5.13 2.66
N ALA A 28 20.79 -5.60 2.28
CA ALA A 28 20.63 -6.87 1.59
C ALA A 28 20.95 -6.80 0.09
N TRP A 29 20.79 -5.63 -0.59
CA TRP A 29 20.97 -5.46 -2.03
C TRP A 29 22.02 -4.42 -2.43
N ARG A 30 23.04 -4.22 -1.60
CA ARG A 30 24.19 -3.31 -1.87
C ARG A 30 23.78 -1.90 -2.27
N GLU A 31 22.77 -1.33 -1.60
CA GLU A 31 22.27 0.03 -1.83
C GLU A 31 21.71 0.31 -3.25
N ASN A 32 21.65 -0.68 -4.14
CA ASN A 32 21.02 -0.52 -5.45
C ASN A 32 19.51 -0.82 -5.37
N VAL A 33 18.84 -0.11 -4.47
CA VAL A 33 17.41 -0.25 -4.19
C VAL A 33 16.71 1.07 -4.43
N GLU A 34 15.53 1.01 -5.06
CA GLU A 34 14.63 2.15 -5.21
C GLU A 34 13.34 1.88 -4.43
N PHE A 35 12.80 2.91 -3.78
CA PHE A 35 11.59 2.79 -2.99
C PHE A 35 10.49 3.68 -3.57
N GLY A 36 9.27 3.15 -3.71
CA GLY A 36 8.08 3.84 -4.16
C GLY A 36 7.07 4.04 -3.03
N TYR A 37 6.69 5.29 -2.77
CA TYR A 37 5.56 5.61 -1.91
C TYR A 37 4.25 5.34 -2.66
N SER A 38 3.40 4.50 -2.13
CA SER A 38 2.15 4.07 -2.78
C SER A 38 1.00 5.04 -2.49
N VAL A 39 0.67 5.91 -3.44
CA VAL A 39 -0.37 6.96 -3.30
C VAL A 39 -1.75 6.36 -3.03
N LYS A 40 -2.11 5.25 -3.71
CA LYS A 40 -3.38 4.53 -3.48
C LYS A 40 -3.57 4.08 -2.02
N THR A 41 -2.48 3.87 -1.30
CA THR A 41 -2.54 3.47 0.11
C THR A 41 -2.89 4.66 1.01
N ASN A 42 -2.26 5.80 0.77
CA ASN A 42 -2.56 7.04 1.47
C ASN A 42 -2.15 8.23 0.60
N ARG A 43 -3.10 9.08 0.24
CA ARG A 43 -2.90 10.24 -0.61
C ARG A 43 -2.64 11.56 0.13
N ASP A 44 -2.27 11.49 1.41
CA ASP A 44 -1.95 12.68 2.21
C ASP A 44 -0.76 13.44 1.60
N PRO A 45 -0.91 14.74 1.30
CA PRO A 45 0.11 15.50 0.59
C PRO A 45 1.40 15.66 1.39
N GLU A 46 1.32 15.80 2.72
CA GLU A 46 2.51 15.99 3.56
C GLU A 46 3.35 14.71 3.64
N LEU A 47 2.70 13.54 3.71
CA LEU A 47 3.39 12.24 3.66
C LEU A 47 4.06 12.00 2.31
N ILE A 48 3.34 12.31 1.19
CA ILE A 48 3.89 12.20 -0.17
C ILE A 48 5.11 13.10 -0.34
N LEU A 49 4.97 14.39 0.02
CA LEU A 49 6.06 15.36 -0.10
C LEU A 49 7.24 15.00 0.79
N TYR A 50 6.98 14.49 1.99
CA TYR A 50 8.05 14.03 2.88
C TYR A 50 8.80 12.83 2.30
N ALA A 51 8.08 11.83 1.78
CA ALA A 51 8.69 10.66 1.15
C ALA A 51 9.60 11.07 -0.02
N SER A 52 9.10 11.94 -0.91
CA SER A 52 9.86 12.39 -2.07
C SER A 52 11.05 13.28 -1.69
N ARG A 53 10.83 14.32 -0.90
CA ARG A 53 11.84 15.39 -0.66
C ARG A 53 12.85 15.05 0.42
N ASN A 54 12.44 14.30 1.45
CA ASN A 54 13.28 14.01 2.61
C ASN A 54 13.89 12.61 2.59
N LEU A 55 13.19 11.63 1.98
CA LEU A 55 13.67 10.26 1.89
C LEU A 55 14.20 9.90 0.51
N GLY A 56 13.98 10.75 -0.51
CA GLY A 56 14.36 10.47 -1.90
C GLY A 56 13.56 9.33 -2.55
N TRP A 57 12.40 9.00 -2.00
CA TRP A 57 11.54 7.96 -2.55
C TRP A 57 10.85 8.44 -3.82
N LYS A 58 10.67 7.53 -4.75
CA LYS A 58 9.75 7.70 -5.88
C LYS A 58 8.32 7.71 -5.36
N ILE A 59 7.40 8.24 -6.18
CA ILE A 59 5.97 8.27 -5.89
C ILE A 59 5.26 7.33 -6.86
N GLU A 60 4.73 6.23 -6.35
CA GLU A 60 4.00 5.24 -7.13
C GLU A 60 2.55 5.68 -7.28
N VAL A 61 2.11 5.77 -8.54
CA VAL A 61 0.76 6.14 -8.95
C VAL A 61 0.17 5.07 -9.86
N VAL A 62 -1.16 4.84 -9.77
CA VAL A 62 -1.83 3.74 -10.49
C VAL A 62 -2.94 4.21 -11.43
N SER A 63 -3.11 5.50 -11.58
CA SER A 63 -4.14 6.08 -12.46
C SER A 63 -3.75 7.45 -12.98
N PRO A 64 -4.41 7.93 -14.06
CA PRO A 64 -4.28 9.30 -14.53
C PRO A 64 -4.58 10.34 -13.45
N ASP A 65 -5.59 10.10 -12.62
CA ASP A 65 -5.98 11.02 -11.56
C ASP A 65 -4.92 11.12 -10.46
N GLU A 66 -4.31 10.00 -10.05
CA GLU A 66 -3.19 10.02 -9.11
C GLU A 66 -1.96 10.70 -9.70
N TYR A 67 -1.64 10.44 -10.98
CA TYR A 67 -0.56 11.13 -11.68
C TYR A 67 -0.77 12.65 -11.67
N ASN A 68 -1.93 13.12 -12.11
CA ASN A 68 -2.25 14.55 -12.12
C ASN A 68 -2.24 15.15 -10.71
N TYR A 69 -2.70 14.41 -9.72
CA TYR A 69 -2.68 14.84 -8.33
C TYR A 69 -1.24 15.09 -7.82
N VAL A 70 -0.34 14.13 -8.02
CA VAL A 70 1.05 14.31 -7.55
C VAL A 70 1.83 15.34 -8.36
N LYS A 71 1.53 15.50 -9.67
CA LYS A 71 2.04 16.61 -10.48
C LYS A 71 1.60 17.96 -9.90
N GLY A 72 0.35 18.08 -9.45
CA GLY A 72 -0.19 19.26 -8.77
C GLY A 72 0.51 19.57 -7.44
N LEU A 73 1.12 18.58 -6.77
CA LEU A 73 1.96 18.74 -5.59
C LEU A 73 3.40 19.18 -5.93
N GLY A 74 3.76 19.30 -7.20
CA GLY A 74 5.09 19.67 -7.68
C GLY A 74 6.08 18.50 -7.72
N ILE A 75 5.59 17.25 -7.81
CA ILE A 75 6.45 16.08 -8.02
C ILE A 75 6.83 16.00 -9.50
N ASN A 76 8.14 15.88 -9.78
CA ASN A 76 8.65 15.76 -11.13
C ASN A 76 8.52 14.34 -11.66
N ASP A 77 8.45 14.17 -12.99
CA ASP A 77 8.29 12.86 -13.64
C ASP A 77 9.44 11.89 -13.31
N GLU A 78 10.64 12.41 -13.12
CA GLU A 78 11.79 11.63 -12.67
C GLU A 78 11.57 10.94 -11.31
N ALA A 79 10.69 11.49 -10.48
CA ALA A 79 10.35 10.93 -9.17
C ALA A 79 9.08 10.08 -9.19
N ILE A 80 8.53 9.71 -10.36
CA ILE A 80 7.27 8.96 -10.47
C ILE A 80 7.52 7.53 -10.96
N ILE A 81 6.83 6.57 -10.36
CA ILE A 81 6.59 5.21 -10.86
C ILE A 81 5.15 5.15 -11.34
N LEU A 82 4.93 4.88 -12.63
CA LEU A 82 3.61 4.79 -13.22
C LEU A 82 3.18 3.33 -13.38
N ASN A 83 2.22 2.92 -12.56
CA ASN A 83 1.61 1.60 -12.57
C ASN A 83 0.14 1.67 -13.01
N GLY A 84 -0.57 0.56 -12.84
CA GLY A 84 -2.02 0.46 -13.02
C GLY A 84 -2.43 0.02 -14.42
N PRO A 85 -3.67 -0.43 -14.59
CA PRO A 85 -4.13 -1.06 -15.83
C PRO A 85 -4.73 -0.09 -16.87
N CYS A 86 -4.85 1.22 -16.56
CA CYS A 86 -5.57 2.19 -17.39
C CYS A 86 -4.72 3.44 -17.64
N LYS A 87 -3.55 3.32 -18.28
CA LYS A 87 -2.64 4.45 -18.49
C LYS A 87 -2.40 4.83 -19.96
N ILE A 88 -2.98 4.10 -20.91
CA ILE A 88 -2.83 4.41 -22.36
C ILE A 88 -3.23 5.86 -22.68
N GLN A 89 -4.30 6.36 -22.06
CA GLN A 89 -4.75 7.73 -22.27
C GLN A 89 -3.70 8.78 -21.85
N LEU A 90 -2.86 8.48 -20.87
CA LEU A 90 -1.77 9.35 -20.46
C LEU A 90 -0.67 9.43 -21.51
N PHE A 91 -0.45 8.37 -22.31
CA PHE A 91 0.62 8.35 -23.31
C PHE A 91 0.48 9.47 -24.35
N GLN A 92 -0.75 9.88 -24.65
CA GLN A 92 -1.02 10.99 -25.55
C GLN A 92 -0.79 12.37 -24.92
N GLN A 93 -0.72 12.45 -23.60
CA GLN A 93 -0.65 13.71 -22.84
C GLN A 93 0.76 14.00 -22.33
N PHE A 94 1.65 13.01 -22.35
CA PHE A 94 3.00 13.17 -21.83
C PHE A 94 3.90 14.00 -22.78
N ASN A 95 4.47 15.07 -22.26
CA ASN A 95 5.63 15.72 -22.86
C ASN A 95 6.93 15.05 -22.37
N ASP A 96 6.97 14.74 -21.04
CA ASP A 96 8.03 13.97 -20.39
C ASP A 96 7.42 12.76 -19.70
N LEU A 97 8.12 11.63 -19.71
CA LEU A 97 7.66 10.38 -19.13
C LEU A 97 8.16 10.21 -17.69
N PRO A 98 7.34 9.58 -16.80
CA PRO A 98 7.83 9.04 -15.55
C PRO A 98 9.09 8.20 -15.73
N SER A 99 10.02 8.27 -14.76
CA SER A 99 11.30 7.54 -14.87
C SER A 99 11.14 6.02 -14.89
N ILE A 100 10.03 5.51 -14.36
CA ILE A 100 9.68 4.09 -14.33
C ILE A 100 8.22 3.96 -14.79
N VAL A 101 7.98 3.11 -15.79
CA VAL A 101 6.64 2.79 -16.30
C VAL A 101 6.47 1.28 -16.33
N ASN A 102 5.54 0.74 -15.54
CA ASN A 102 5.22 -0.68 -15.52
C ASN A 102 3.99 -0.95 -16.40
N LEU A 103 4.17 -1.66 -17.50
CA LEU A 103 3.13 -1.97 -18.49
C LEU A 103 2.36 -3.23 -18.07
N ASP A 104 1.02 -3.15 -18.08
CA ASP A 104 0.14 -4.15 -17.48
C ASP A 104 -0.34 -5.22 -18.50
N ASN A 105 -0.30 -4.91 -19.79
CA ASN A 105 -0.79 -5.82 -20.84
C ASN A 105 -0.15 -5.51 -22.20
N TYR A 106 -0.34 -6.44 -23.15
CA TYR A 106 0.22 -6.36 -24.50
C TYR A 106 -0.18 -5.08 -25.26
N ASN A 107 -1.45 -4.65 -25.13
CA ASN A 107 -1.91 -3.44 -25.80
C ASN A 107 -1.21 -2.18 -25.26
N GLU A 108 -0.96 -2.12 -23.95
CA GLU A 108 -0.14 -1.03 -23.38
C GLU A 108 1.29 -1.03 -23.92
N VAL A 109 1.90 -2.22 -24.10
CA VAL A 109 3.25 -2.33 -24.71
C VAL A 109 3.23 -1.79 -26.13
N ASN A 110 2.26 -2.19 -26.96
CA ASN A 110 2.12 -1.71 -28.34
C ASN A 110 1.97 -0.18 -28.41
N GLU A 111 1.05 0.37 -27.61
CA GLU A 111 0.85 1.82 -27.58
C GLU A 111 2.08 2.54 -27.01
N PHE A 112 2.73 1.99 -25.98
CA PHE A 112 3.94 2.57 -25.41
C PHE A 112 5.07 2.68 -26.44
N VAL A 113 5.37 1.61 -27.18
CA VAL A 113 6.44 1.65 -28.22
C VAL A 113 6.10 2.57 -29.38
N ARG A 114 4.81 2.74 -29.68
CA ARG A 114 4.33 3.66 -30.71
C ARG A 114 4.56 5.13 -30.34
N TYR A 115 4.26 5.50 -29.08
CA TYR A 115 4.41 6.88 -28.63
C TYR A 115 5.85 7.21 -28.21
N PHE A 116 6.57 6.24 -27.63
CA PHE A 116 7.87 6.47 -26.99
C PHE A 116 8.97 5.51 -27.46
N PRO A 117 9.24 5.43 -28.77
CA PRO A 117 10.39 4.66 -29.24
C PRO A 117 11.68 5.25 -28.67
N LYS A 118 12.64 4.38 -28.33
CA LYS A 118 13.95 4.76 -27.75
C LYS A 118 13.87 5.40 -26.35
N TYR A 119 12.77 5.17 -25.64
CA TYR A 119 12.66 5.63 -24.26
C TYR A 119 13.84 5.15 -23.40
N LYS A 120 14.40 6.05 -22.57
CA LYS A 120 15.64 5.80 -21.81
C LYS A 120 15.40 5.44 -20.34
N GLY A 121 14.20 5.70 -19.81
CA GLY A 121 13.83 5.31 -18.46
C GLY A 121 13.66 3.78 -18.32
N LEU A 122 13.16 3.35 -17.19
CA LEU A 122 12.92 1.95 -16.89
C LEU A 122 11.51 1.54 -17.34
N VAL A 123 11.40 0.43 -18.05
CA VAL A 123 10.10 -0.14 -18.48
C VAL A 123 9.95 -1.52 -17.87
N GLY A 124 8.97 -1.68 -16.98
CA GLY A 124 8.64 -2.97 -16.39
C GLY A 124 7.50 -3.65 -17.14
N LEU A 125 7.60 -4.96 -17.29
CA LEU A 125 6.48 -5.78 -17.68
C LEU A 125 5.84 -6.36 -16.42
N ARG A 126 4.55 -6.07 -16.21
CA ARG A 126 3.84 -6.64 -15.08
C ARG A 126 3.55 -8.11 -15.34
N VAL A 127 4.01 -8.94 -14.42
CA VAL A 127 3.97 -10.39 -14.54
C VAL A 127 2.70 -10.93 -13.90
N ASN A 128 1.93 -11.71 -14.64
CA ASN A 128 0.86 -12.57 -14.14
C ASN A 128 1.35 -14.03 -14.14
N PHE A 129 1.21 -14.70 -13.02
CA PHE A 129 1.53 -16.13 -12.89
C PHE A 129 0.71 -16.76 -11.77
N ASP A 130 0.57 -18.08 -11.82
CA ASP A 130 -0.17 -18.82 -10.80
C ASP A 130 0.63 -18.93 -9.50
N LEU A 131 0.48 -17.92 -8.64
CA LEU A 131 1.06 -17.92 -7.30
C LEU A 131 0.25 -18.78 -6.32
N GLU A 132 -1.06 -18.98 -6.56
CA GLU A 132 -1.91 -19.76 -5.65
C GLU A 132 -1.48 -21.22 -5.61
N SER A 133 -1.13 -21.82 -6.77
CA SER A 133 -0.61 -23.19 -6.81
C SER A 133 0.71 -23.38 -6.05
N ARG A 134 1.53 -22.31 -5.94
CA ARG A 134 2.81 -22.31 -5.19
C ARG A 134 2.62 -22.03 -3.71
N CYS A 135 1.61 -21.23 -3.39
CA CYS A 135 1.29 -20.77 -2.03
C CYS A 135 -0.21 -20.93 -1.74
N PRO A 136 -0.73 -22.15 -1.62
CA PRO A 136 -2.17 -22.42 -1.51
C PRO A 136 -2.81 -21.70 -0.33
N GLY A 137 -3.91 -20.96 -0.59
CA GLY A 137 -4.67 -20.19 0.41
C GLY A 137 -4.03 -18.85 0.80
N GLU A 138 -2.88 -18.47 0.22
CA GLU A 138 -2.15 -17.27 0.62
C GLU A 138 -2.45 -16.06 -0.26
N THR A 139 -2.97 -16.23 -1.48
CA THR A 139 -3.25 -15.11 -2.39
C THR A 139 -4.65 -14.52 -2.16
N THR A 140 -4.84 -13.26 -2.56
CA THR A 140 -6.16 -12.62 -2.47
C THR A 140 -7.11 -13.12 -3.55
N ALA A 141 -6.61 -13.45 -4.73
CA ALA A 141 -7.41 -14.01 -5.82
C ALA A 141 -7.88 -15.45 -5.53
N GLY A 142 -7.09 -16.23 -4.76
CA GLY A 142 -7.37 -17.64 -4.54
C GLY A 142 -7.35 -18.40 -5.87
N ASP A 143 -8.37 -19.21 -6.15
CA ASP A 143 -8.49 -19.97 -7.39
C ASP A 143 -8.88 -19.12 -8.61
N GLU A 144 -9.21 -17.81 -8.42
CA GLU A 144 -9.53 -16.92 -9.52
C GLU A 144 -8.24 -16.39 -10.19
N VAL A 145 -8.29 -16.21 -11.50
CA VAL A 145 -7.18 -15.62 -12.26
C VAL A 145 -7.05 -14.13 -11.90
N SER A 146 -5.84 -13.70 -11.57
CA SER A 146 -5.58 -12.27 -11.36
C SER A 146 -5.85 -11.51 -12.66
N ARG A 147 -6.57 -10.39 -12.57
CA ARG A 147 -6.91 -9.52 -13.71
C ARG A 147 -5.76 -8.61 -14.17
N PHE A 148 -4.61 -8.69 -13.56
CA PHE A 148 -3.47 -7.80 -13.78
C PHE A 148 -2.29 -8.55 -14.36
N GLY A 149 -1.56 -7.86 -15.24
CA GLY A 149 -0.30 -8.34 -15.77
C GLY A 149 -0.43 -9.24 -17.00
N ILE A 150 0.69 -9.42 -17.68
CA ILE A 150 0.85 -10.28 -18.85
C ILE A 150 1.12 -11.69 -18.36
N ASP A 151 0.39 -12.67 -18.88
CA ASP A 151 0.60 -14.08 -18.55
C ASP A 151 2.02 -14.51 -18.88
N ALA A 152 2.78 -14.86 -17.83
CA ALA A 152 4.18 -15.19 -17.91
C ALA A 152 4.46 -16.48 -18.71
N ASP A 153 3.49 -17.37 -18.79
CA ASP A 153 3.61 -18.65 -19.46
C ASP A 153 3.08 -18.61 -20.92
N SER A 154 2.58 -17.43 -21.34
CA SER A 154 2.10 -17.21 -22.72
C SER A 154 3.22 -16.72 -23.65
N PRO A 155 3.13 -17.03 -24.97
CA PRO A 155 4.03 -16.44 -25.97
C PRO A 155 4.00 -14.92 -26.01
N GLU A 156 2.90 -14.29 -25.60
CA GLU A 156 2.69 -12.84 -25.56
C GLU A 156 3.72 -12.15 -24.67
N PHE A 157 4.17 -12.79 -23.57
CA PHE A 157 5.19 -12.21 -22.70
C PHE A 157 6.52 -12.00 -23.42
N ILE A 158 6.94 -12.99 -24.21
CA ILE A 158 8.17 -12.89 -25.03
C ILE A 158 7.98 -11.89 -26.18
N GLU A 159 6.80 -11.82 -26.78
CA GLU A 159 6.48 -10.84 -27.79
C GLU A 159 6.58 -9.41 -27.24
N CYS A 160 6.13 -9.16 -26.02
CA CYS A 160 6.29 -7.86 -25.36
C CYS A 160 7.75 -7.45 -25.20
N ILE A 161 8.63 -8.38 -24.79
CA ILE A 161 10.08 -8.11 -24.72
C ILE A 161 10.62 -7.76 -26.09
N ASN A 162 10.26 -8.53 -27.12
CA ASN A 162 10.73 -8.32 -28.50
C ASN A 162 10.28 -6.96 -29.07
N LEU A 163 9.04 -6.54 -28.80
CA LEU A 163 8.52 -5.23 -29.20
C LEU A 163 9.32 -4.10 -28.56
N LEU A 164 9.60 -4.17 -27.26
CA LEU A 164 10.39 -3.17 -26.56
C LEU A 164 11.83 -3.11 -27.10
N VAL A 165 12.47 -4.27 -27.29
CA VAL A 165 13.83 -4.34 -27.86
C VAL A 165 13.87 -3.78 -29.28
N LYS A 166 12.89 -4.11 -30.14
CA LYS A 166 12.79 -3.58 -31.50
C LYS A 166 12.60 -2.06 -31.50
N ALA A 167 11.90 -1.53 -30.52
CA ALA A 167 11.74 -0.09 -30.30
C ALA A 167 13.00 0.58 -29.68
N GLN A 168 14.10 -0.16 -29.51
CA GLN A 168 15.35 0.29 -28.89
C GLN A 168 15.19 0.72 -27.41
N ILE A 169 14.25 0.14 -26.72
CA ILE A 169 14.07 0.27 -25.26
C ILE A 169 14.88 -0.85 -24.62
N VAL A 170 15.95 -0.51 -23.91
CA VAL A 170 16.93 -1.49 -23.40
C VAL A 170 16.87 -1.68 -21.88
N ASN A 171 16.19 -0.79 -21.18
CA ASN A 171 16.09 -0.82 -19.74
C ASN A 171 14.79 -1.53 -19.30
N ILE A 172 14.66 -2.79 -19.71
CA ILE A 172 13.48 -3.61 -19.40
C ILE A 172 13.67 -4.33 -18.08
N GLY A 173 12.63 -4.39 -17.26
CA GLY A 173 12.57 -5.11 -15.99
C GLY A 173 11.26 -5.85 -15.79
N LEU A 174 11.13 -6.46 -14.64
CA LEU A 174 9.93 -7.20 -14.20
C LEU A 174 9.22 -6.45 -13.08
N HIS A 175 7.89 -6.40 -13.13
CA HIS A 175 7.05 -5.93 -12.04
C HIS A 175 6.17 -7.08 -11.54
N LEU A 176 6.43 -7.58 -10.31
CA LEU A 176 5.88 -8.84 -9.77
C LEU A 176 4.93 -8.60 -8.59
N HIS A 177 4.23 -7.46 -8.58
CA HIS A 177 3.29 -7.16 -7.50
C HIS A 177 2.06 -8.08 -7.51
N THR A 178 1.84 -8.82 -6.41
CA THR A 178 0.66 -9.67 -6.17
C THR A 178 0.04 -9.35 -4.81
N SER A 179 -1.29 -9.27 -4.75
CA SER A 179 -2.01 -9.10 -3.49
C SER A 179 -2.11 -10.42 -2.74
N THR A 180 -1.78 -10.40 -1.44
CA THR A 180 -1.75 -11.60 -0.61
C THR A 180 -2.53 -11.42 0.70
N LYS A 181 -3.08 -12.51 1.22
CA LYS A 181 -3.80 -12.54 2.51
C LYS A 181 -2.83 -12.63 3.69
N THR A 182 -1.81 -13.47 3.56
CA THR A 182 -0.92 -13.86 4.66
C THR A 182 0.27 -12.93 4.82
N ARG A 183 0.79 -12.40 3.71
CA ARG A 183 2.06 -11.65 3.66
C ARG A 183 3.23 -12.47 4.20
N SER A 184 3.23 -13.78 3.95
CA SER A 184 4.25 -14.71 4.43
C SER A 184 5.59 -14.53 3.69
N LEU A 185 6.69 -15.05 4.28
CA LEU A 185 7.97 -15.10 3.58
C LEU A 185 7.89 -16.00 2.34
N ASN A 186 7.12 -17.11 2.42
CA ASN A 186 6.95 -18.05 1.33
C ASN A 186 6.44 -17.37 0.06
N VAL A 187 5.39 -16.55 0.18
CA VAL A 187 4.86 -15.77 -0.93
C VAL A 187 5.94 -14.94 -1.63
N PHE A 188 6.73 -14.20 -0.86
CA PHE A 188 7.75 -13.31 -1.43
C PHE A 188 8.95 -14.06 -2.00
N THR A 189 9.28 -15.24 -1.46
CA THR A 189 10.32 -16.09 -2.05
C THR A 189 9.85 -16.72 -3.36
N GLU A 190 8.59 -17.13 -3.47
CA GLU A 190 8.03 -17.64 -4.74
C GLU A 190 7.92 -16.54 -5.82
N ILE A 191 7.58 -15.32 -5.44
CA ILE A 191 7.67 -14.17 -6.35
C ILE A 191 9.10 -13.96 -6.85
N ALA A 192 10.10 -14.07 -5.98
CA ALA A 192 11.50 -13.96 -6.36
C ALA A 192 11.97 -15.12 -7.24
N HIS A 193 11.49 -16.34 -7.00
CA HIS A 193 11.74 -17.52 -7.86
C HIS A 193 11.17 -17.33 -9.26
N LYS A 194 9.95 -16.78 -9.41
CA LYS A 194 9.37 -16.50 -10.74
C LYS A 194 10.23 -15.51 -11.53
N ALA A 195 10.82 -14.50 -10.88
CA ALA A 195 11.75 -13.59 -11.56
C ALA A 195 12.98 -14.34 -12.13
N ILE A 196 13.50 -15.33 -11.40
CA ILE A 196 14.62 -16.17 -11.86
C ILE A 196 14.22 -17.05 -13.02
N GLU A 197 13.06 -17.70 -12.93
CA GLU A 197 12.50 -18.53 -13.98
C GLU A 197 12.38 -17.74 -15.28
N LEU A 198 11.75 -16.57 -15.24
CA LEU A 198 11.60 -15.70 -16.40
C LEU A 198 12.94 -15.28 -17.03
N LYS A 199 13.96 -15.00 -16.22
CA LYS A 199 15.28 -14.73 -16.75
C LYS A 199 15.85 -15.91 -17.53
N LYS A 200 15.69 -17.14 -17.03
CA LYS A 200 16.17 -18.37 -17.67
C LYS A 200 15.39 -18.69 -18.93
N GLU A 201 14.06 -18.61 -18.86
CA GLU A 201 13.16 -18.93 -19.96
C GLU A 201 13.30 -17.97 -21.14
N THR A 202 13.38 -16.67 -20.86
CA THR A 202 13.50 -15.63 -21.90
C THR A 202 14.94 -15.41 -22.35
N ASN A 203 15.93 -15.88 -21.61
CA ASN A 203 17.35 -15.54 -21.77
C ASN A 203 17.62 -14.05 -21.86
N TYR A 204 16.79 -13.22 -21.18
CA TYR A 204 16.88 -11.77 -21.17
C TYR A 204 17.50 -11.25 -19.87
N ALA A 205 18.42 -10.28 -19.98
CA ALA A 205 19.07 -9.66 -18.82
C ALA A 205 18.24 -8.47 -18.31
N PHE A 206 17.23 -8.75 -17.47
CA PHE A 206 16.40 -7.70 -16.89
C PHE A 206 17.24 -6.72 -16.04
N ARG A 207 17.00 -5.42 -16.23
CA ARG A 207 17.74 -4.33 -15.60
C ARG A 207 17.27 -4.04 -14.18
N PHE A 208 16.04 -4.36 -13.88
CA PHE A 208 15.47 -4.23 -12.54
C PHE A 208 14.42 -5.30 -12.26
N ILE A 209 14.20 -5.52 -10.97
CA ILE A 209 13.14 -6.36 -10.45
C ILE A 209 12.34 -5.52 -9.46
N ASP A 210 11.09 -5.27 -9.77
CA ASP A 210 10.14 -4.60 -8.91
C ASP A 210 9.24 -5.65 -8.24
N ILE A 211 9.43 -5.84 -6.94
CA ILE A 211 8.64 -6.79 -6.12
C ILE A 211 7.30 -6.17 -5.70
N GLY A 212 7.12 -4.88 -5.93
CA GLY A 212 5.93 -4.15 -5.48
C GLY A 212 5.87 -3.96 -3.98
N GLY A 213 4.67 -4.02 -3.44
CA GLY A 213 4.37 -3.86 -2.02
C GLY A 213 3.76 -5.12 -1.39
N GLY A 214 2.89 -4.90 -0.39
CA GLY A 214 2.17 -5.99 0.27
C GLY A 214 2.86 -6.56 1.51
N PHE A 215 4.00 -6.02 1.93
CA PHE A 215 4.72 -6.44 3.14
C PHE A 215 3.91 -6.19 4.42
N PHE A 216 4.11 -7.03 5.42
CA PHE A 216 3.75 -6.71 6.79
C PHE A 216 4.81 -5.78 7.38
N GLY A 217 4.43 -4.79 8.19
CA GLY A 217 5.39 -3.87 8.80
C GLY A 217 4.73 -2.80 9.67
N GLY A 218 5.56 -1.87 10.17
CA GLY A 218 5.16 -0.79 11.06
C GLY A 218 4.96 -1.23 12.52
N GLN A 219 4.94 -2.52 12.78
CA GLN A 219 4.85 -3.12 14.12
C GLN A 219 5.47 -4.52 14.14
N ILE A 220 5.81 -5.00 15.33
CA ILE A 220 6.28 -6.37 15.54
C ILE A 220 5.10 -7.19 16.06
N VAL A 221 4.75 -8.25 15.35
CA VAL A 221 3.69 -9.20 15.73
C VAL A 221 4.25 -10.61 15.68
N GLN A 222 4.00 -11.38 16.71
CA GLN A 222 4.41 -12.78 16.75
C GLN A 222 3.86 -13.55 15.55
N GLY A 223 4.71 -14.30 14.88
CA GLY A 223 4.33 -15.09 13.69
C GLY A 223 4.25 -14.28 12.38
N LYS A 224 4.52 -12.96 12.41
CA LYS A 224 4.64 -12.15 11.19
C LYS A 224 6.11 -11.83 10.89
N PRO A 225 6.53 -11.83 9.60
CA PRO A 225 7.89 -11.50 9.23
C PRO A 225 8.22 -10.03 9.52
N THR A 226 9.48 -9.77 9.87
CA THR A 226 10.06 -8.43 9.94
C THR A 226 10.60 -8.00 8.56
N MET A 227 10.84 -6.70 8.36
CA MET A 227 11.46 -6.20 7.12
C MET A 227 12.83 -6.82 6.85
N LYS A 228 13.61 -7.04 7.91
CA LYS A 228 14.91 -7.71 7.79
C LYS A 228 14.78 -9.15 7.28
N GLN A 229 13.76 -9.88 7.71
CA GLN A 229 13.50 -11.25 7.22
C GLN A 229 13.04 -11.25 5.76
N TYR A 230 12.16 -10.33 5.36
CA TYR A 230 11.80 -10.17 3.95
C TYR A 230 13.03 -9.86 3.09
N ALA A 231 13.81 -8.86 3.48
CA ALA A 231 15.00 -8.48 2.74
C ALA A 231 16.00 -9.64 2.60
N ALA A 232 16.25 -10.38 3.70
CA ALA A 232 17.15 -11.52 3.68
C ALA A 232 16.63 -12.63 2.74
N ALA A 233 15.36 -13.01 2.85
CA ALA A 233 14.77 -14.12 2.08
C ALA A 233 14.72 -13.78 0.58
N ILE A 234 14.13 -12.64 0.20
CA ILE A 234 14.00 -12.21 -1.19
C ILE A 234 15.38 -12.05 -1.85
N CYS A 235 16.28 -11.32 -1.20
CA CYS A 235 17.59 -11.06 -1.77
C CYS A 235 18.49 -12.31 -1.83
N ALA A 236 18.34 -13.27 -0.92
CA ALA A 236 19.05 -14.54 -1.00
C ALA A 236 18.66 -15.31 -2.28
N VAL A 237 17.35 -15.37 -2.57
CA VAL A 237 16.85 -16.01 -3.79
C VAL A 237 17.34 -15.26 -5.03
N LEU A 238 17.07 -13.95 -5.13
CA LEU A 238 17.42 -13.18 -6.32
C LEU A 238 18.92 -13.20 -6.64
N LYS A 239 19.81 -13.18 -5.63
CA LYS A 239 21.27 -13.20 -5.81
C LYS A 239 21.81 -14.47 -6.46
N THR A 240 21.04 -15.53 -6.56
CA THR A 240 21.45 -16.73 -7.27
C THR A 240 21.63 -16.50 -8.78
N GLU A 241 20.88 -15.54 -9.34
CA GLU A 241 20.88 -15.25 -10.78
C GLU A 241 21.06 -13.76 -11.10
N TYR A 242 20.75 -12.85 -10.20
CA TYR A 242 20.85 -11.42 -10.40
C TYR A 242 22.00 -10.81 -9.59
N ASN A 243 22.78 -9.95 -10.25
CA ASN A 243 23.86 -9.24 -9.58
C ASN A 243 23.35 -7.90 -9.02
N PRO A 244 23.43 -7.67 -7.70
CA PRO A 244 23.00 -6.42 -7.08
C PRO A 244 23.66 -5.15 -7.62
N ILE A 245 24.85 -5.26 -8.26
CA ILE A 245 25.52 -4.09 -8.85
C ILE A 245 24.85 -3.67 -10.16
N SER A 246 24.41 -4.61 -10.99
CA SER A 246 23.86 -4.36 -12.33
C SER A 246 22.35 -4.42 -12.43
N THR A 247 21.67 -5.02 -11.44
CA THR A 247 20.22 -5.16 -11.40
C THR A 247 19.66 -4.36 -10.21
N LYS A 248 18.80 -3.38 -10.49
CA LYS A 248 18.13 -2.59 -9.47
C LYS A 248 16.99 -3.39 -8.84
N LEU A 249 16.85 -3.31 -7.53
CA LEU A 249 15.66 -3.80 -6.82
C LEU A 249 14.71 -2.63 -6.56
N ILE A 250 13.43 -2.79 -6.86
CA ILE A 250 12.41 -1.79 -6.61
C ILE A 250 11.38 -2.37 -5.64
N LEU A 251 10.94 -1.55 -4.70
CA LEU A 251 9.94 -1.89 -3.69
C LEU A 251 8.93 -0.76 -3.57
N GLU A 252 7.65 -1.10 -3.45
CA GLU A 252 6.54 -0.16 -3.35
C GLU A 252 5.76 -0.33 -2.02
N PRO A 253 6.41 -0.13 -0.86
CA PRO A 253 5.78 -0.36 0.42
C PRO A 253 4.63 0.63 0.66
N GLY A 254 3.40 0.09 0.81
CA GLY A 254 2.21 0.84 1.17
C GLY A 254 1.85 0.66 2.65
N ALA A 255 0.97 -0.30 2.96
CA ALA A 255 0.46 -0.49 4.31
C ALA A 255 1.54 -0.75 5.36
N SER A 256 2.67 -1.36 4.99
CA SER A 256 3.78 -1.63 5.91
C SER A 256 4.44 -0.38 6.50
N VAL A 257 4.35 0.75 5.80
CA VAL A 257 4.93 2.02 6.28
C VAL A 257 3.85 3.02 6.70
N LEU A 258 2.63 2.89 6.20
CA LEU A 258 1.56 3.88 6.36
C LEU A 258 0.51 3.49 7.40
N ALA A 259 0.19 2.21 7.59
CA ALA A 259 -0.92 1.81 8.44
C ALA A 259 -0.80 2.33 9.87
N THR A 260 0.38 2.16 10.47
CA THR A 260 0.64 2.49 11.89
C THR A 260 0.97 3.95 12.14
N CYS A 261 1.17 4.76 11.10
CA CYS A 261 1.55 6.16 11.27
C CYS A 261 0.36 7.12 11.33
N VAL A 262 -0.87 6.62 11.27
CA VAL A 262 -2.07 7.45 11.41
C VAL A 262 -3.02 6.79 12.41
N SER A 263 -3.52 7.59 13.36
CA SER A 263 -4.66 7.25 14.20
C SER A 263 -5.89 8.08 13.80
N TYR A 264 -7.06 7.59 14.17
CA TYR A 264 -8.33 8.28 13.98
C TYR A 264 -8.99 8.53 15.31
N GLU A 265 -9.30 9.79 15.61
CA GLU A 265 -9.88 10.22 16.88
C GLU A 265 -11.32 10.66 16.68
N THR A 266 -12.21 10.14 17.52
CA THR A 266 -13.64 10.47 17.53
C THR A 266 -14.14 10.56 18.97
N ARG A 267 -15.14 11.41 19.23
CA ARG A 267 -15.67 11.69 20.55
C ARG A 267 -17.04 11.03 20.76
N ILE A 268 -17.26 10.46 21.92
CA ILE A 268 -18.60 10.02 22.35
C ILE A 268 -19.44 11.26 22.65
N VAL A 269 -20.51 11.44 21.87
CA VAL A 269 -21.42 12.60 21.97
C VAL A 269 -22.77 12.26 22.57
N ASN A 270 -23.11 10.97 22.65
CA ASN A 270 -24.40 10.54 23.21
C ASN A 270 -24.30 9.13 23.79
N LYS A 271 -25.08 8.87 24.83
CA LYS A 271 -25.28 7.56 25.48
C LYS A 271 -26.77 7.25 25.60
N ARG A 272 -27.15 6.06 25.24
CA ARG A 272 -28.51 5.55 25.42
C ARG A 272 -28.50 4.10 25.95
N SER A 273 -29.58 3.69 26.58
CA SER A 273 -29.82 2.31 26.95
C SER A 273 -31.03 1.79 26.18
N ILE A 274 -30.87 0.71 25.43
CA ILE A 274 -31.93 0.09 24.67
C ILE A 274 -31.96 -1.40 25.01
N ARG A 275 -33.05 -1.91 25.58
CA ARG A 275 -33.21 -3.31 25.97
C ARG A 275 -32.07 -3.82 26.87
N GLY A 276 -31.58 -2.94 27.76
CA GLY A 276 -30.51 -3.25 28.70
C GLY A 276 -29.09 -3.12 28.14
N GLU A 277 -28.90 -2.87 26.84
CA GLU A 277 -27.60 -2.64 26.23
C GLU A 277 -27.21 -1.16 26.24
N ARG A 278 -25.94 -0.88 26.50
CA ARG A 278 -25.39 0.48 26.45
C ARG A 278 -24.91 0.77 25.01
N ILE A 279 -25.49 1.80 24.41
CA ILE A 279 -25.17 2.24 23.06
C ILE A 279 -24.62 3.65 23.11
N PHE A 280 -23.43 3.85 22.61
CA PHE A 280 -22.78 5.14 22.47
C PHE A 280 -22.80 5.58 21.00
N THR A 281 -22.98 6.87 20.76
CA THR A 281 -22.84 7.48 19.46
C THR A 281 -21.60 8.38 19.46
N VAL A 282 -20.72 8.22 18.49
CA VAL A 282 -19.57 9.12 18.29
C VAL A 282 -19.87 10.14 17.19
N ASP A 283 -19.08 11.22 17.13
CA ASP A 283 -19.16 12.25 16.08
C ASP A 283 -18.54 11.84 14.74
N GLY A 284 -18.00 10.64 14.65
CA GLY A 284 -17.39 10.05 13.47
C GLY A 284 -18.15 8.84 12.93
N SER A 285 -17.52 8.06 12.06
CA SER A 285 -18.14 6.89 11.42
C SER A 285 -17.13 5.75 11.22
N LEU A 286 -17.64 4.51 11.18
CA LEU A 286 -16.88 3.33 10.76
C LEU A 286 -16.25 3.53 9.37
N LEU A 287 -16.91 4.25 8.47
CA LEU A 287 -16.40 4.54 7.12
C LEU A 287 -15.04 5.24 7.14
N HIS A 288 -14.73 6.00 8.19
CA HIS A 288 -13.45 6.69 8.31
C HIS A 288 -12.27 5.76 8.65
N ILE A 289 -12.53 4.57 9.21
CA ILE A 289 -11.49 3.63 9.64
C ILE A 289 -11.57 2.26 8.94
N ASN A 290 -12.73 1.93 8.42
CA ASN A 290 -12.99 0.65 7.74
C ASN A 290 -14.01 0.85 6.60
N PRO A 291 -13.63 1.56 5.52
CA PRO A 291 -14.55 1.90 4.42
C PRO A 291 -15.09 0.66 3.69
N PHE A 292 -14.40 -0.47 3.77
CA PHE A 292 -14.84 -1.75 3.21
C PHE A 292 -15.80 -2.53 4.11
N MET A 293 -16.09 -2.01 5.32
CA MET A 293 -16.95 -2.65 6.34
C MET A 293 -16.59 -4.12 6.60
N ALA A 294 -15.28 -4.45 6.53
CA ALA A 294 -14.81 -5.78 6.86
C ALA A 294 -15.08 -6.12 8.34
N GLU A 295 -15.42 -7.36 8.63
CA GLU A 295 -15.63 -7.85 10.00
C GLU A 295 -14.31 -7.84 10.79
N ARG A 296 -13.97 -6.69 11.34
CA ARG A 296 -12.84 -6.51 12.24
C ARG A 296 -13.12 -5.37 13.22
N THR A 297 -12.71 -5.52 14.46
CA THR A 297 -12.62 -4.43 15.41
C THR A 297 -11.21 -3.86 15.37
N GLN A 298 -11.09 -2.56 15.11
CA GLN A 298 -9.82 -1.86 15.14
C GLN A 298 -9.44 -1.58 16.60
N PRO A 299 -8.17 -1.80 17.01
CA PRO A 299 -7.72 -1.44 18.35
C PRO A 299 -7.89 0.06 18.59
N PHE A 300 -8.25 0.43 19.79
CA PHE A 300 -8.35 1.83 20.19
C PHE A 300 -8.00 2.02 21.67
N GLU A 301 -7.64 3.22 22.01
CA GLU A 301 -7.46 3.69 23.38
C GLU A 301 -8.43 4.84 23.72
N ILE A 302 -8.69 5.07 25.00
CA ILE A 302 -9.49 6.19 25.50
C ILE A 302 -8.50 7.29 25.93
N LEU A 303 -8.47 8.40 25.20
CA LEU A 303 -7.52 9.49 25.45
C LEU A 303 -7.90 10.33 26.66
N GLY A 304 -6.90 10.64 27.51
CA GLY A 304 -7.00 11.62 28.56
C GLY A 304 -7.97 11.29 29.69
N ALA A 305 -8.47 10.06 29.78
CA ALA A 305 -9.40 9.63 30.82
C ALA A 305 -8.66 8.87 31.93
N ASP A 306 -9.04 9.12 33.19
CA ASP A 306 -8.67 8.23 34.29
C ASP A 306 -9.54 6.98 34.21
N LEU A 307 -8.90 5.86 33.85
CA LEU A 307 -9.58 4.58 33.68
C LEU A 307 -9.54 3.70 34.96
N ALA A 308 -8.71 4.06 35.95
CA ALA A 308 -8.44 3.22 37.13
C ALA A 308 -9.70 2.96 37.98
N GLU A 309 -10.60 3.94 38.04
CA GLU A 309 -11.83 3.86 38.83
C GLU A 309 -13.07 3.45 38.02
N ARG A 310 -12.91 3.09 36.75
CA ARG A 310 -14.03 2.73 35.88
C ARG A 310 -14.34 1.23 35.96
N PRO A 311 -15.59 0.86 36.24
CA PRO A 311 -15.96 -0.55 36.25
C PRO A 311 -15.91 -1.15 34.84
N LYS A 312 -15.80 -2.46 34.77
CA LYS A 312 -16.04 -3.21 33.56
C LYS A 312 -17.53 -3.38 33.32
N ILE A 313 -17.92 -3.27 32.05
CA ILE A 313 -19.31 -3.37 31.60
C ILE A 313 -19.44 -4.56 30.64
N ASN A 314 -20.43 -5.40 30.91
CA ASN A 314 -20.65 -6.64 30.16
C ASN A 314 -20.78 -6.39 28.66
N LYS A 315 -21.60 -5.40 28.25
CA LYS A 315 -21.76 -5.10 26.81
C LYS A 315 -21.92 -3.60 26.58
N GLN A 316 -21.13 -3.09 25.62
CA GLN A 316 -21.16 -1.71 25.15
C GLN A 316 -20.98 -1.69 23.62
N ILE A 317 -21.78 -0.90 22.94
CA ILE A 317 -21.75 -0.74 21.49
C ILE A 317 -21.35 0.71 21.18
N VAL A 318 -20.37 0.89 20.31
CA VAL A 318 -19.96 2.20 19.78
C VAL A 318 -20.46 2.31 18.35
N GLY A 319 -21.50 3.11 18.15
CA GLY A 319 -22.06 3.44 16.83
C GLY A 319 -21.55 4.78 16.32
N GLY A 320 -21.49 4.90 14.99
CA GLY A 320 -21.13 6.14 14.31
C GLY A 320 -22.29 7.13 14.20
N ALA A 321 -22.01 8.25 13.54
CA ALA A 321 -22.95 9.35 13.34
C ALA A 321 -23.80 9.25 12.06
N THR A 322 -23.64 8.18 11.28
CA THR A 322 -24.46 7.99 10.07
C THR A 322 -25.80 7.34 10.39
N CYS A 323 -26.70 7.30 9.41
CA CYS A 323 -28.01 6.64 9.54
C CYS A 323 -27.98 5.14 9.22
N MET A 324 -26.78 4.54 9.05
CA MET A 324 -26.64 3.13 8.71
C MET A 324 -26.60 2.27 9.97
N GLU A 325 -27.41 1.22 10.05
CA GLU A 325 -27.42 0.28 11.20
C GLU A 325 -26.09 -0.43 11.42
N ASN A 326 -25.30 -0.63 10.38
CA ASN A 326 -23.98 -1.25 10.42
C ASN A 326 -22.82 -0.26 10.64
N ASP A 327 -23.11 1.03 10.87
CA ASP A 327 -22.11 2.01 11.28
C ASP A 327 -21.72 1.78 12.76
N ARG A 328 -20.99 0.69 13.00
CA ARG A 328 -20.57 0.24 14.34
C ARG A 328 -19.06 0.12 14.39
N LEU A 329 -18.43 1.04 15.14
CA LEU A 329 -16.98 1.08 15.28
C LEU A 329 -16.45 -0.01 16.22
N ALA A 330 -17.22 -0.34 17.28
CA ALA A 330 -16.84 -1.40 18.19
C ALA A 330 -18.06 -2.06 18.88
N ASN A 331 -17.95 -3.37 19.10
CA ASN A 331 -18.81 -4.13 20.02
C ASN A 331 -17.91 -4.64 21.14
N LEU A 332 -18.10 -4.13 22.35
CA LEU A 332 -17.22 -4.37 23.49
C LEU A 332 -17.89 -5.29 24.51
N VAL A 333 -17.16 -6.33 24.93
CA VAL A 333 -17.60 -7.28 25.96
C VAL A 333 -16.61 -7.24 27.12
N ASP A 334 -17.10 -7.15 28.35
CA ASP A 334 -16.29 -7.07 29.57
C ASP A 334 -15.18 -5.99 29.47
N TYR A 335 -15.55 -4.83 28.96
CA TYR A 335 -14.66 -3.71 28.72
C TYR A 335 -14.90 -2.57 29.72
N THR A 336 -13.84 -1.76 29.94
CA THR A 336 -13.91 -0.54 30.78
C THR A 336 -15.07 0.35 30.37
N GLU A 337 -15.80 0.90 31.33
CA GLU A 337 -16.94 1.78 31.09
C GLU A 337 -16.56 2.97 30.22
N LEU A 338 -17.26 3.11 29.11
CA LEU A 338 -17.21 4.32 28.26
C LEU A 338 -18.17 5.38 28.83
N ARG A 339 -17.83 6.66 28.67
CA ARG A 339 -18.61 7.81 29.12
C ARG A 339 -18.76 8.84 28.01
N GLU A 340 -19.83 9.64 28.07
CA GLU A 340 -19.96 10.82 27.18
C GLU A 340 -18.78 11.75 27.39
N GLY A 341 -18.24 12.28 26.27
CA GLY A 341 -17.08 13.13 26.26
C GLY A 341 -15.76 12.38 26.08
N ASP A 342 -15.71 11.05 26.26
CA ASP A 342 -14.51 10.26 25.98
C ASP A 342 -14.11 10.42 24.51
N VAL A 343 -12.81 10.53 24.27
CA VAL A 343 -12.22 10.51 22.92
C VAL A 343 -11.60 9.16 22.69
N LEU A 344 -12.07 8.47 21.65
CA LEU A 344 -11.54 7.17 21.22
C LEU A 344 -10.54 7.38 20.11
N SER A 345 -9.32 6.90 20.29
CA SER A 345 -8.24 6.95 19.31
C SER A 345 -8.05 5.57 18.70
N PHE A 346 -8.52 5.38 17.48
CA PHE A 346 -8.40 4.12 16.74
C PHE A 346 -7.04 4.07 16.03
N GLU A 347 -6.29 2.99 16.21
CA GLU A 347 -5.00 2.76 15.57
C GLU A 347 -5.15 2.30 14.10
N PHE A 348 -4.06 2.24 13.38
CA PHE A 348 -3.95 1.69 12.01
C PHE A 348 -4.87 2.35 10.97
N ALA A 349 -5.13 3.64 11.13
CA ALA A 349 -5.97 4.41 10.22
C ALA A 349 -5.20 4.99 9.02
N GLY A 350 -3.95 4.57 8.76
CA GLY A 350 -3.12 5.17 7.73
C GLY A 350 -3.16 4.48 6.36
N ALA A 351 -3.76 3.30 6.24
CA ALA A 351 -3.77 2.56 4.98
C ALA A 351 -5.20 2.28 4.49
N TYR A 352 -5.50 2.70 3.26
CA TYR A 352 -6.79 2.47 2.61
C TYR A 352 -8.00 3.00 3.40
N THR A 353 -7.85 4.14 4.04
CA THR A 353 -8.89 4.83 4.81
C THR A 353 -9.11 6.25 4.29
N MET A 354 -8.13 7.12 4.47
CA MET A 354 -8.24 8.55 4.10
C MET A 354 -8.59 8.78 2.62
N GLY A 355 -8.08 7.94 1.71
CA GLY A 355 -8.37 8.01 0.28
C GLY A 355 -9.80 7.58 -0.10
N PHE A 356 -10.48 6.83 0.78
CA PHE A 356 -11.86 6.38 0.59
C PHE A 356 -12.90 7.26 1.29
N ASN A 357 -12.48 8.35 1.93
CA ASN A 357 -13.41 9.27 2.57
C ASN A 357 -14.33 9.91 1.54
N SER A 358 -15.59 9.49 1.56
CA SER A 358 -16.66 10.08 0.78
C SER A 358 -17.35 11.21 1.58
N HIS A 359 -18.03 12.10 0.86
CA HIS A 359 -18.95 13.07 1.46
C HIS A 359 -20.33 12.46 1.79
N PHE A 360 -20.39 11.15 2.06
CA PHE A 360 -21.63 10.51 2.44
C PHE A 360 -22.03 10.96 3.85
N ILE A 361 -23.06 11.83 3.94
CA ILE A 361 -23.66 12.41 5.14
C ILE A 361 -22.71 13.30 5.94
N LEU A 362 -21.44 12.88 6.14
CA LEU A 362 -20.41 13.58 6.91
C LEU A 362 -19.34 14.13 6.00
N ASN A 363 -18.75 15.27 6.37
CA ASN A 363 -17.53 15.75 5.72
C ASN A 363 -16.34 14.84 6.13
N PRO A 364 -15.33 14.69 5.27
CA PRO A 364 -14.10 14.03 5.63
C PRO A 364 -13.47 14.61 6.90
N PRO A 365 -12.94 13.78 7.80
CA PRO A 365 -12.27 14.24 9.00
C PRO A 365 -11.07 15.14 8.68
N GLN A 366 -10.82 16.12 9.55
CA GLN A 366 -9.62 16.96 9.45
C GLN A 366 -8.36 16.14 9.73
N VAL A 367 -7.22 16.54 9.13
CA VAL A 367 -5.93 15.91 9.35
C VAL A 367 -5.06 16.81 10.23
N PHE A 368 -4.48 16.25 11.26
CA PHE A 368 -3.52 16.90 12.16
C PHE A 368 -2.19 16.16 12.10
N TYR A 369 -1.10 16.90 12.22
CA TYR A 369 0.26 16.39 12.07
C TYR A 369 1.04 16.52 13.38
N LEU A 370 1.56 15.41 13.89
CA LEU A 370 2.52 15.36 14.98
C LEU A 370 3.91 15.12 14.40
N LYS A 371 4.79 16.09 14.58
CA LYS A 371 6.17 16.10 14.06
C LYS A 371 7.14 15.37 15.00
#